data_fcd22a8a212badfad9131638dab4c2d3
#
_entry.id   fcd22a8a212badfad9131638dab4c2d3
#
_cell.length_a   1.000
_cell.length_b   1.000
_cell.length_c   1.000
_cell.angle_alpha   90.00
_cell.angle_beta   90.00
_cell.angle_gamma   90.00
#
_symmetry.space_group_name_H-M   'P 1'
#
loop_
_entity.id
_entity.type
_entity.pdbx_description
1 polymer ?
#
loop_
_entity_poly.entity_id
_entity_poly.type
_entity_poly.pdbx_seq_one_letter_code
_entity_poly.pdbx_strand_id
1 'polypeptide(L)'
;MKTTTLESKVDDFLAQKRIAVAGVSRNKSHHPAGNLIYQRLKSTGHEVFPVNPHMQTFEGDRCYPGLQSIPGGVDGVVIITRPEITEQIVRDSSDAGVRRVWMHQSLGKGSSVSPAAVEYCRQHDISVIAGACPMMYGPGVDFGHACTRWILRLTGGLPT
;
A
#
# COMPACT_ATOMS: atom_id res chain seq x y z
N MET A 1 -3.75 25.90 -7.52
CA MET A 1 -3.77 24.53 -6.98
C MET A 1 -2.45 23.86 -7.32
N LYS A 2 -1.69 23.42 -6.33
CA LYS A 2 -0.50 22.60 -6.62
C LYS A 2 -0.97 21.23 -7.07
N THR A 3 -0.74 20.87 -8.30
CA THR A 3 -0.95 19.50 -8.78
C THR A 3 -0.02 18.59 -7.99
N THR A 4 -0.58 17.75 -7.14
CA THR A 4 0.21 16.79 -6.34
C THR A 4 0.67 15.70 -7.28
N THR A 5 1.96 15.65 -7.58
CA THR A 5 2.55 14.63 -8.46
C THR A 5 2.62 13.28 -7.78
N LEU A 6 2.75 12.20 -8.57
CA LEU A 6 2.97 10.87 -8.02
C LEU A 6 4.19 10.83 -7.09
N GLU A 7 5.29 11.44 -7.52
CA GLU A 7 6.51 11.50 -6.69
C GLU A 7 6.25 12.15 -5.33
N SER A 8 5.53 13.29 -5.31
CA SER A 8 5.23 13.95 -4.04
C SER A 8 4.32 13.14 -3.12
N LYS A 9 3.38 12.37 -3.69
CA LYS A 9 2.54 11.44 -2.92
C LYS A 9 3.34 10.28 -2.35
N VAL A 10 4.27 9.74 -3.16
CA VAL A 10 5.17 8.65 -2.74
C VAL A 10 6.11 9.12 -1.62
N ASP A 11 6.72 10.28 -1.79
CA ASP A 11 7.63 10.86 -0.78
C ASP A 11 6.88 11.13 0.52
N ASP A 12 5.68 11.72 0.46
CA ASP A 12 4.84 11.93 1.63
C ASP A 12 4.45 10.61 2.31
N PHE A 13 4.09 9.59 1.55
CA PHE A 13 3.74 8.28 2.09
C PHE A 13 4.93 7.61 2.79
N LEU A 14 6.09 7.57 2.13
CA LEU A 14 7.30 6.92 2.65
C LEU A 14 7.97 7.70 3.79
N ALA A 15 7.65 8.97 3.99
CA ALA A 15 8.06 9.75 5.14
C ALA A 15 7.29 9.40 6.42
N GLN A 16 6.19 8.65 6.31
CA GLN A 16 5.38 8.26 7.46
C GLN A 16 6.05 7.15 8.26
N LYS A 17 5.77 7.10 9.56
CA LYS A 17 6.40 6.12 10.45
C LYS A 17 5.60 4.83 10.58
N ARG A 18 4.29 4.94 10.75
CA ARG A 18 3.39 3.81 11.08
C ARG A 18 2.58 3.43 9.84
N ILE A 19 2.88 2.27 9.26
CA ILE A 19 2.26 1.82 8.01
C ILE A 19 1.62 0.45 8.20
N ALA A 20 0.34 0.35 7.84
CA ALA A 20 -0.35 -0.93 7.72
C ALA A 20 -0.11 -1.56 6.35
N VAL A 21 0.01 -2.88 6.30
CA VAL A 21 0.05 -3.66 5.06
C VAL A 21 -1.13 -4.64 5.07
N ALA A 22 -2.16 -4.31 4.31
CA ALA A 22 -3.37 -5.10 4.18
C ALA A 22 -3.27 -6.07 2.99
N GLY A 23 -3.26 -7.37 3.29
CA GLY A 23 -3.12 -8.42 2.28
C GLY A 23 -1.85 -9.25 2.43
N VAL A 24 -1.23 -9.28 3.61
CA VAL A 24 -0.21 -10.28 3.95
C VAL A 24 -0.83 -11.67 3.98
N SER A 25 -0.08 -12.72 3.65
CA SER A 25 -0.60 -14.07 3.56
C SER A 25 0.44 -15.12 3.94
N ARG A 26 0.00 -16.18 4.61
CA ARG A 26 0.82 -17.39 4.81
C ARG A 26 1.00 -18.18 3.52
N ASN A 27 0.06 -18.07 2.61
CA ASN A 27 0.12 -18.74 1.31
C ASN A 27 0.99 -17.93 0.34
N LYS A 28 2.25 -18.30 0.25
CA LYS A 28 3.24 -17.63 -0.62
C LYS A 28 2.93 -17.73 -2.12
N SER A 29 2.06 -18.66 -2.52
CA SER A 29 1.72 -18.86 -3.94
C SER A 29 0.69 -17.84 -4.47
N HIS A 30 -0.11 -17.22 -3.58
CA HIS A 30 -1.19 -16.32 -4.01
C HIS A 30 -0.86 -14.82 -3.88
N HIS A 31 -0.05 -14.39 -2.90
CA HIS A 31 0.22 -12.96 -2.66
C HIS A 31 1.65 -12.70 -2.14
N PRO A 32 2.69 -13.05 -2.91
CA PRO A 32 4.07 -12.78 -2.49
C PRO A 32 4.36 -11.29 -2.34
N ALA A 33 3.65 -10.43 -3.10
CA ALA A 33 3.87 -8.99 -3.09
C ALA A 33 3.60 -8.37 -1.70
N GLY A 34 2.52 -8.74 -1.03
CA GLY A 34 2.21 -8.21 0.30
C GLY A 34 3.27 -8.54 1.34
N ASN A 35 3.78 -9.76 1.29
CA ASN A 35 4.84 -10.21 2.20
C ASN A 35 6.16 -9.48 1.94
N LEU A 36 6.55 -9.34 0.68
CA LEU A 36 7.75 -8.62 0.27
C LEU A 36 7.69 -7.14 0.63
N ILE A 37 6.55 -6.50 0.42
CA ILE A 37 6.32 -5.10 0.78
C ILE A 37 6.42 -4.91 2.30
N TYR A 38 5.79 -5.81 3.08
CA TYR A 38 5.87 -5.81 4.52
C TYR A 38 7.33 -5.89 5.02
N GLN A 39 8.10 -6.87 4.54
CA GLN A 39 9.51 -7.04 4.87
C GLN A 39 10.35 -5.82 4.48
N ARG A 40 10.11 -5.27 3.29
CA ARG A 40 10.81 -4.11 2.79
C ARG A 40 10.57 -2.87 3.67
N LEU A 41 9.33 -2.55 3.99
CA LEU A 41 9.01 -1.42 4.85
C LEU A 41 9.64 -1.56 6.24
N LYS A 42 9.63 -2.77 6.82
CA LYS A 42 10.36 -3.03 8.09
C LYS A 42 11.86 -2.78 7.95
N SER A 43 12.48 -3.28 6.89
CA SER A 43 13.93 -3.12 6.68
C SER A 43 14.37 -1.68 6.45
N THR A 44 13.45 -0.82 6.01
CA THR A 44 13.71 0.61 5.81
C THR A 44 13.33 1.49 7.02
N GLY A 45 13.02 0.86 8.16
CA GLY A 45 12.84 1.57 9.44
C GLY A 45 11.41 1.99 9.77
N HIS A 46 10.43 1.55 8.98
CA HIS A 46 9.02 1.79 9.32
C HIS A 46 8.53 0.84 10.42
N GLU A 47 7.61 1.31 11.22
CA GLU A 47 6.81 0.48 12.12
C GLU A 47 5.63 -0.10 11.32
N VAL A 48 5.67 -1.39 11.02
CA VAL A 48 4.76 -2.01 10.06
C VAL A 48 3.79 -2.94 10.74
N PHE A 49 2.51 -2.80 10.40
CA PHE A 49 1.40 -3.55 10.99
C PHE A 49 0.77 -4.44 9.91
N PRO A 50 0.95 -5.78 10.02
CA PRO A 50 0.32 -6.70 9.08
C PRO A 50 -1.18 -6.80 9.37
N VAL A 51 -2.01 -6.72 8.32
CA VAL A 51 -3.47 -6.80 8.42
C VAL A 51 -3.99 -7.95 7.58
N ASN A 52 -4.66 -8.88 8.24
CA ASN A 52 -5.38 -9.98 7.63
C ASN A 52 -6.40 -10.54 8.64
N PRO A 53 -7.71 -10.58 8.33
CA PRO A 53 -8.73 -11.04 9.28
C PRO A 53 -8.66 -12.53 9.65
N HIS A 54 -7.89 -13.32 8.89
CA HIS A 54 -7.76 -14.77 9.09
C HIS A 54 -6.46 -15.19 9.78
N MET A 55 -5.68 -14.22 10.30
CA MET A 55 -4.39 -14.48 10.91
C MET A 55 -4.23 -13.73 12.23
N GLN A 56 -3.63 -14.37 13.22
CA GLN A 56 -3.29 -13.74 14.50
C GLN A 56 -1.83 -13.24 14.54
N THR A 57 -0.96 -13.91 13.79
CA THR A 57 0.46 -13.58 13.70
C THR A 57 0.96 -13.70 12.27
N PHE A 58 1.90 -12.83 11.91
CA PHE A 58 2.61 -12.88 10.64
C PHE A 58 4.09 -12.57 10.87
N GLU A 59 4.98 -13.49 10.48
CA GLU A 59 6.44 -13.39 10.66
C GLU A 59 6.89 -12.98 12.09
N GLY A 60 6.19 -13.50 13.10
CA GLY A 60 6.46 -13.23 14.51
C GLY A 60 5.78 -11.97 15.06
N ASP A 61 5.23 -11.12 14.21
CA ASP A 61 4.49 -9.93 14.62
C ASP A 61 3.00 -10.24 14.79
N ARG A 62 2.34 -9.47 15.65
CA ARG A 62 0.89 -9.52 15.78
C ARG A 62 0.25 -9.08 14.46
N CYS A 63 -0.65 -9.90 13.92
CA CYS A 63 -1.47 -9.56 12.77
C CYS A 63 -2.84 -9.06 13.24
N TYR A 64 -3.31 -8.01 12.60
CA TYR A 64 -4.55 -7.34 12.98
C TYR A 64 -5.69 -7.69 12.02
N PRO A 65 -6.91 -7.90 12.51
CA PRO A 65 -8.06 -8.21 11.65
C PRO A 65 -8.52 -7.01 10.82
N GLY A 66 -8.21 -5.80 11.24
CA GLY A 66 -8.58 -4.55 10.57
C GLY A 66 -7.81 -3.36 11.13
N LEU A 67 -7.89 -2.22 10.46
CA LEU A 67 -7.14 -1.01 10.81
C LEU A 67 -7.53 -0.45 12.18
N GLN A 68 -8.81 -0.51 12.53
CA GLN A 68 -9.33 0.00 13.81
C GLN A 68 -8.78 -0.74 15.03
N SER A 69 -8.30 -1.97 14.84
CA SER A 69 -7.74 -2.78 15.93
C SER A 69 -6.26 -2.51 16.21
N ILE A 70 -5.60 -1.67 15.40
CA ILE A 70 -4.19 -1.31 15.58
C ILE A 70 -4.08 -0.24 16.68
N PRO A 71 -3.39 -0.52 17.79
CA PRO A 71 -3.24 0.45 18.88
C PRO A 71 -2.50 1.71 18.42
N GLY A 72 -3.08 2.88 18.68
CA GLY A 72 -2.51 4.17 18.26
C GLY A 72 -2.67 4.50 16.78
N GLY A 73 -3.35 3.65 16.00
CA GLY A 73 -3.61 3.87 14.58
C GLY A 73 -2.38 3.78 13.68
N VAL A 74 -2.54 4.12 12.42
CA VAL A 74 -1.47 4.17 11.42
C VAL A 74 -1.55 5.46 10.60
N ASP A 75 -0.43 5.86 10.02
CA ASP A 75 -0.32 7.07 9.18
C ASP A 75 -0.73 6.80 7.73
N GLY A 76 -0.55 5.56 7.30
CA GLY A 76 -0.86 5.13 5.95
C GLY A 76 -1.11 3.63 5.84
N VAL A 77 -1.74 3.21 4.75
CA VAL A 77 -1.99 1.79 4.45
C VAL A 77 -1.59 1.46 3.02
N VAL A 78 -0.83 0.37 2.86
CA VAL A 78 -0.62 -0.29 1.56
C VAL A 78 -1.64 -1.43 1.45
N ILE A 79 -2.38 -1.45 0.35
CA ILE A 79 -3.44 -2.42 0.10
C ILE A 79 -3.01 -3.36 -1.02
N ILE A 80 -2.95 -4.66 -0.71
CA ILE A 80 -2.59 -5.74 -1.64
C ILE A 80 -3.70 -6.79 -1.61
N THR A 81 -4.90 -6.37 -1.94
CA THR A 81 -6.10 -7.21 -1.99
C THR A 81 -6.77 -7.11 -3.35
N ARG A 82 -7.79 -7.92 -3.57
CA ARG A 82 -8.63 -7.75 -4.76
C ARG A 82 -9.40 -6.42 -4.68
N PRO A 83 -9.74 -5.80 -5.83
CA PRO A 83 -10.39 -4.48 -5.88
C PRO A 83 -11.65 -4.36 -5.00
N GLU A 84 -12.47 -5.41 -4.95
CA GLU A 84 -13.70 -5.44 -4.15
C GLU A 84 -13.42 -5.33 -2.65
N ILE A 85 -12.33 -5.95 -2.18
CA ILE A 85 -11.89 -5.87 -0.78
C ILE A 85 -11.23 -4.52 -0.51
N THR A 86 -10.52 -3.97 -1.49
CA THR A 86 -9.90 -2.65 -1.40
C THR A 86 -10.93 -1.57 -1.06
N GLU A 87 -12.12 -1.61 -1.63
CA GLU A 87 -13.19 -0.64 -1.35
C GLU A 87 -13.57 -0.61 0.12
N GLN A 88 -13.70 -1.78 0.75
CA GLN A 88 -13.98 -1.85 2.18
C GLN A 88 -12.81 -1.33 3.03
N ILE A 89 -11.57 -1.72 2.69
CA ILE A 89 -10.38 -1.25 3.43
C ILE A 89 -10.23 0.26 3.35
N VAL A 90 -10.58 0.87 2.22
CA VAL A 90 -10.55 2.34 2.07
C VAL A 90 -11.59 3.02 2.95
N ARG A 91 -12.80 2.47 3.07
CA ARG A 91 -13.81 2.96 4.02
C ARG A 91 -13.32 2.84 5.46
N ASP A 92 -12.80 1.67 5.82
CA ASP A 92 -12.21 1.41 7.14
C ASP A 92 -11.04 2.36 7.43
N SER A 93 -10.25 2.70 6.42
CA SER A 93 -9.16 3.69 6.52
C SER A 93 -9.71 5.08 6.88
N SER A 94 -10.75 5.51 6.18
CA SER A 94 -11.42 6.78 6.46
C SER A 94 -11.96 6.83 7.89
N ASP A 95 -12.64 5.78 8.33
CA ASP A 95 -13.23 5.68 9.66
C ASP A 95 -12.16 5.64 10.77
N ALA A 96 -10.99 5.04 10.46
CA ALA A 96 -9.84 5.02 11.36
C ALA A 96 -8.98 6.30 11.31
N GLY A 97 -9.37 7.30 10.52
CA GLY A 97 -8.64 8.56 10.38
C GLY A 97 -7.35 8.46 9.53
N VAL A 98 -7.16 7.37 8.80
CA VAL A 98 -6.02 7.20 7.88
C VAL A 98 -6.21 8.07 6.64
N ARG A 99 -5.22 8.90 6.34
CA ARG A 99 -5.30 9.88 5.24
C ARG A 99 -4.38 9.57 4.06
N ARG A 100 -3.73 8.41 4.06
CA ARG A 100 -2.81 7.98 2.99
C ARG A 100 -3.07 6.53 2.64
N VAL A 101 -3.40 6.29 1.37
CA VAL A 101 -3.70 4.96 0.85
C VAL A 101 -2.85 4.69 -0.39
N TRP A 102 -2.22 3.54 -0.42
CA TRP A 102 -1.49 3.04 -1.58
C TRP A 102 -2.12 1.73 -2.05
N MET A 103 -2.80 1.76 -3.19
CA MET A 103 -3.34 0.56 -3.83
C MET A 103 -2.26 -0.03 -4.74
N HIS A 104 -1.81 -1.24 -4.41
CA HIS A 104 -0.74 -1.92 -5.14
C HIS A 104 -1.19 -2.36 -6.53
N GLN A 105 -0.28 -2.28 -7.49
CA GLN A 105 -0.41 -2.89 -8.80
C GLN A 105 0.92 -3.53 -9.21
N SER A 106 0.87 -4.82 -9.56
CA SER A 106 2.00 -5.54 -10.12
C SER A 106 2.04 -5.45 -11.64
N LEU A 107 3.22 -5.62 -12.21
CA LEU A 107 3.36 -5.86 -13.64
C LEU A 107 2.73 -7.22 -14.01
N GLY A 108 1.75 -7.19 -14.88
CA GLY A 108 1.19 -8.36 -15.56
C GLY A 108 0.08 -9.10 -14.83
N LYS A 109 0.03 -9.18 -13.51
CA LYS A 109 -1.07 -9.87 -12.79
C LYS A 109 -1.27 -9.30 -11.40
N GLY A 110 -2.50 -8.91 -11.12
CA GLY A 110 -2.94 -8.48 -9.80
C GLY A 110 -2.87 -6.96 -9.62
N SER A 111 -4.04 -6.37 -9.53
CA SER A 111 -4.23 -4.97 -9.16
C SER A 111 -5.15 -4.89 -7.95
N SER A 112 -4.82 -4.03 -7.00
CA SER A 112 -5.71 -3.66 -5.89
C SER A 112 -6.47 -2.38 -6.18
N VAL A 113 -6.28 -1.81 -7.35
CA VAL A 113 -6.92 -0.56 -7.74
C VAL A 113 -8.40 -0.79 -8.03
N SER A 114 -9.25 -0.06 -7.32
CA SER A 114 -10.67 0.07 -7.58
C SER A 114 -10.99 1.53 -7.93
N PRO A 115 -11.60 1.81 -9.11
CA PRO A 115 -12.03 3.16 -9.44
C PRO A 115 -12.98 3.78 -8.41
N ALA A 116 -13.89 2.98 -7.84
CA ALA A 116 -14.80 3.41 -6.78
C ALA A 116 -14.05 3.79 -5.50
N ALA A 117 -13.03 3.02 -5.12
CA ALA A 117 -12.19 3.33 -3.97
C ALA A 117 -11.34 4.59 -4.18
N VAL A 118 -10.83 4.80 -5.39
CA VAL A 118 -10.10 6.02 -5.76
C VAL A 118 -10.99 7.24 -5.65
N GLU A 119 -12.21 7.17 -6.18
CA GLU A 119 -13.18 8.25 -6.09
C GLU A 119 -13.59 8.54 -4.64
N TYR A 120 -13.80 7.50 -3.84
CA TYR A 120 -14.05 7.64 -2.41
C TYR A 120 -12.92 8.39 -1.70
N CYS A 121 -11.66 8.03 -1.99
CA CYS A 121 -10.50 8.73 -1.43
C CYS A 121 -10.52 10.23 -1.77
N ARG A 122 -10.82 10.59 -3.01
CA ARG A 122 -10.90 11.98 -3.45
C ARG A 122 -11.97 12.76 -2.72
N GLN A 123 -13.14 12.16 -2.53
CA GLN A 123 -14.28 12.79 -1.84
C GLN A 123 -14.05 12.97 -0.33
N HIS A 124 -13.12 12.22 0.26
CA HIS A 124 -12.84 12.23 1.70
C HIS A 124 -11.45 12.77 2.06
N ASP A 125 -10.81 13.51 1.16
CA ASP A 125 -9.48 14.11 1.35
C ASP A 125 -8.41 13.10 1.76
N ILE A 126 -8.46 11.88 1.20
CA ILE A 126 -7.46 10.84 1.38
C ILE A 126 -6.49 10.89 0.21
N SER A 127 -5.21 11.10 0.50
CA SER A 127 -4.14 11.01 -0.50
C SER A 127 -4.05 9.56 -1.00
N VAL A 128 -4.26 9.35 -2.30
CA VAL A 128 -4.28 8.02 -2.90
C VAL A 128 -3.20 7.88 -3.96
N ILE A 129 -2.45 6.77 -3.88
CA ILE A 129 -1.59 6.25 -4.94
C ILE A 129 -2.32 5.04 -5.52
N ALA A 130 -2.90 5.22 -6.70
CA ALA A 130 -3.73 4.22 -7.36
C ALA A 130 -2.93 3.46 -8.42
N GLY A 131 -2.22 2.44 -8.02
CA GLY A 131 -1.30 1.68 -8.85
C GLY A 131 0.16 1.84 -8.39
N ALA A 132 1.10 1.37 -9.19
CA ALA A 132 2.51 1.26 -8.85
C ALA A 132 2.80 0.28 -7.69
N CYS A 133 4.02 -0.20 -7.66
CA CYS A 133 4.50 -1.10 -6.61
C CYS A 133 5.40 -0.33 -5.63
N PRO A 134 5.14 -0.38 -4.31
CA PRO A 134 6.03 0.25 -3.32
C PRO A 134 7.49 -0.19 -3.41
N MET A 135 7.75 -1.40 -3.92
CA MET A 135 9.11 -1.90 -4.13
C MET A 135 9.94 -1.10 -5.15
N MET A 136 9.30 -0.27 -5.97
CA MET A 136 9.96 0.58 -6.96
C MET A 136 10.51 1.89 -6.38
N TYR A 137 10.25 2.18 -5.12
CA TYR A 137 10.53 3.49 -4.50
C TYR A 137 11.30 3.33 -3.19
N GLY A 138 11.87 4.44 -2.74
CA GLY A 138 12.60 4.50 -1.49
C GLY A 138 14.04 3.97 -1.56
N PRO A 139 14.77 3.95 -0.43
CA PRO A 139 16.15 3.50 -0.37
C PRO A 139 16.27 2.00 -0.62
N GLY A 140 17.33 1.57 -1.31
CA GLY A 140 17.64 0.15 -1.57
C GLY A 140 16.72 -0.52 -2.60
N VAL A 141 16.16 0.24 -3.56
CA VAL A 141 15.45 -0.32 -4.71
C VAL A 141 16.42 -1.17 -5.52
N ASP A 142 16.07 -2.44 -5.77
CA ASP A 142 16.87 -3.31 -6.62
C ASP A 142 16.82 -2.88 -8.09
N PHE A 143 17.80 -3.33 -8.85
CA PHE A 143 17.96 -2.95 -10.27
C PHE A 143 16.72 -3.28 -11.12
N GLY A 144 16.09 -4.42 -10.88
CA GLY A 144 14.89 -4.84 -11.62
C GLY A 144 13.72 -3.89 -11.43
N HIS A 145 13.44 -3.50 -10.18
CA HIS A 145 12.37 -2.54 -9.86
C HIS A 145 12.69 -1.12 -10.34
N ALA A 146 13.97 -0.71 -10.27
CA ALA A 146 14.39 0.59 -10.80
C ALA A 146 14.22 0.67 -12.33
N CYS A 147 14.64 -0.36 -13.07
CA CYS A 147 14.43 -0.47 -14.52
C CYS A 147 12.94 -0.49 -14.87
N THR A 148 12.14 -1.25 -14.14
CA THR A 148 10.70 -1.33 -14.35
C THR A 148 10.04 0.03 -14.16
N ARG A 149 10.38 0.76 -13.10
CA ARG A 149 9.88 2.12 -12.88
C ARG A 149 10.25 3.05 -14.05
N TRP A 150 11.49 2.98 -14.52
CA TRP A 150 11.95 3.80 -15.64
C TRP A 150 11.19 3.50 -16.93
N ILE A 151 10.96 2.22 -17.26
CA ILE A 151 10.17 1.81 -18.42
C ILE A 151 8.72 2.30 -18.29
N LEU A 152 8.08 2.10 -17.14
CA LEU A 152 6.70 2.55 -16.90
C LEU A 152 6.57 4.07 -16.99
N ARG A 153 7.59 4.81 -16.55
CA ARG A 153 7.63 6.27 -16.70
C ARG A 153 7.66 6.71 -18.16
N LEU A 154 8.43 6.03 -19.00
CA LEU A 154 8.52 6.32 -20.44
C LEU A 154 7.27 5.91 -21.21
N THR A 155 6.59 4.86 -20.79
CA THR A 155 5.40 4.31 -21.47
C THR A 155 4.07 4.83 -20.94
N GLY A 156 4.10 5.74 -19.94
CA GLY A 156 2.87 6.25 -19.31
C GLY A 156 2.13 5.23 -18.44
N GLY A 157 2.78 4.15 -18.04
CA GLY A 157 2.18 3.08 -17.22
C GLY A 157 2.16 3.37 -15.71
N LEU A 158 2.67 4.53 -15.27
CA LEU A 158 2.56 4.96 -13.87
C LEU A 158 1.26 5.75 -13.66
N PRO A 159 0.65 5.66 -12.46
CA PRO A 159 -0.51 6.47 -12.13
C PRO A 159 -0.18 7.97 -12.12
N THR A 160 -1.15 8.79 -12.40
CA THR A 160 -1.06 10.27 -12.38
C THR A 160 -1.46 10.82 -11.01
#